data_ea880480a967fbc250e278de208835ac
#
_entry.id   ea880480a967fbc250e278de208835ac
#
_cell.length_a   1.000
_cell.length_b   1.000
_cell.length_c   1.000
_cell.angle_alpha   90.00
_cell.angle_beta   90.00
_cell.angle_gamma   90.00
#
_symmetry.space_group_name_H-M   'P 1'
#
loop_
_entity.id
_entity.type
_entity.pdbx_description
1 polymer ?
#
loop_
_entity_poly.entity_id
_entity_poly.type
_entity_poly.pdbx_seq_one_letter_code
_entity_poly.pdbx_strand_id
1 'polypeptide(L)'
;MSITLALDKPRDLLAKVRREQDRLFDALQTQDRTSIADVLFNFAVTAYHLKDWLKQSASASYSPNQVEAYIEADKCLRLCREICNASKHQKLKSVSTEARDVTFSATGTFVVASIDPNDVKLESETSPSFQVKIVAFDGSRYEVNEFAAHVILAWEQFFGQWGIAQ
;
A
#
# COMPACT_ATOMS: atom_id res chain seq x y z
N MET A 1 12.07 24.52 19.94
CA MET A 1 11.03 23.52 20.38
C MET A 1 10.71 22.65 19.20
N SER A 2 10.85 21.35 19.37
CA SER A 2 10.42 20.37 18.35
C SER A 2 8.98 19.94 18.68
N ILE A 3 8.11 19.90 17.67
CA ILE A 3 6.76 19.33 17.83
C ILE A 3 6.92 17.82 17.76
N THR A 4 6.64 17.13 18.87
CA THR A 4 6.60 15.67 18.90
C THR A 4 5.14 15.20 18.87
N LEU A 5 4.80 14.36 17.89
CA LEU A 5 3.48 13.75 17.76
C LEU A 5 3.44 12.35 18.43
N ALA A 6 4.21 12.15 19.50
CA ALA A 6 4.48 10.83 20.10
C ALA A 6 5.07 9.82 19.08
N LEU A 7 5.83 10.35 18.10
CA LEU A 7 6.58 9.59 17.10
C LEU A 7 8.02 10.10 17.19
N ASP A 8 8.91 9.34 17.80
CA ASP A 8 10.29 9.78 18.06
C ASP A 8 11.34 8.98 17.25
N LYS A 9 10.96 7.80 16.79
CA LYS A 9 11.87 6.84 16.14
C LYS A 9 11.25 6.30 14.85
N PRO A 10 12.08 5.83 13.89
CA PRO A 10 11.58 5.18 12.67
C PRO A 10 10.58 4.05 12.94
N ARG A 11 10.74 3.34 14.04
CA ARG A 11 9.84 2.26 14.43
C ARG A 11 8.44 2.75 14.82
N ASP A 12 8.33 3.92 15.42
CA ASP A 12 7.03 4.52 15.73
C ASP A 12 6.28 4.86 14.44
N LEU A 13 7.03 5.32 13.42
CA LEU A 13 6.45 5.57 12.10
C LEU A 13 6.08 4.26 11.38
N LEU A 14 6.88 3.19 11.51
CA LEU A 14 6.51 1.87 10.99
C LEU A 14 5.23 1.35 11.67
N ALA A 15 5.12 1.53 12.98
CA ALA A 15 3.88 1.20 13.71
C ALA A 15 2.68 2.03 13.22
N LYS A 16 2.92 3.30 12.81
CA LYS A 16 1.88 4.11 12.16
C LYS A 16 1.51 3.53 10.78
N VAL A 17 2.47 3.08 9.96
CA VAL A 17 2.18 2.43 8.67
C VAL A 17 1.26 1.23 8.85
N ARG A 18 1.48 0.41 9.88
CA ARG A 18 0.58 -0.72 10.21
C ARG A 18 -0.83 -0.25 10.53
N ARG A 19 -0.98 0.81 11.33
CA ARG A 19 -2.30 1.38 11.62
C ARG A 19 -3.00 1.94 10.37
N GLU A 20 -2.24 2.48 9.42
CA GLU A 20 -2.82 2.90 8.13
C GLU A 20 -3.23 1.70 7.28
N GLN A 21 -2.52 0.56 7.38
CA GLN A 21 -2.95 -0.70 6.74
C GLN A 21 -4.28 -1.19 7.33
N ASP A 22 -4.41 -1.20 8.66
CA ASP A 22 -5.66 -1.61 9.32
C ASP A 22 -6.83 -0.74 8.84
N ARG A 23 -6.63 0.58 8.78
CA ARG A 23 -7.63 1.52 8.25
C ARG A 23 -7.98 1.26 6.78
N LEU A 24 -6.96 0.90 5.97
CA LEU A 24 -7.16 0.58 4.57
C LEU A 24 -7.99 -0.70 4.43
N PHE A 25 -7.72 -1.70 5.24
CA PHE A 25 -8.50 -2.92 5.30
C PHE A 25 -9.95 -2.64 5.68
N ASP A 26 -10.19 -1.82 6.70
CA ASP A 26 -11.54 -1.40 7.11
C ASP A 26 -12.25 -0.62 6.00
N ALA A 27 -11.56 0.32 5.35
CA ALA A 27 -12.13 1.10 4.26
C ALA A 27 -12.55 0.23 3.07
N LEU A 28 -11.79 -0.82 2.74
CA LEU A 28 -12.14 -1.76 1.67
C LEU A 28 -13.46 -2.50 1.94
N GLN A 29 -13.83 -2.71 3.21
CA GLN A 29 -15.11 -3.33 3.56
C GLN A 29 -16.31 -2.40 3.30
N THR A 30 -16.09 -1.09 3.32
CA THR A 30 -17.17 -0.10 3.07
C THR A 30 -17.55 0.01 1.61
N GLN A 31 -16.69 -0.42 0.69
CA GLN A 31 -16.80 -0.24 -0.77
C GLN A 31 -16.93 1.23 -1.21
N ASP A 32 -16.66 2.18 -0.32
CA ASP A 32 -16.64 3.60 -0.65
C ASP A 32 -15.30 3.98 -1.30
N ARG A 33 -15.34 4.27 -2.59
CA ARG A 33 -14.18 4.60 -3.42
C ARG A 33 -13.39 5.80 -2.89
N THR A 34 -14.09 6.82 -2.39
CA THR A 34 -13.45 8.04 -1.87
C THR A 34 -12.68 7.73 -0.60
N SER A 35 -13.34 7.06 0.34
CA SER A 35 -12.69 6.64 1.60
C SER A 35 -11.48 5.73 1.34
N ILE A 36 -11.61 4.77 0.44
CA ILE A 36 -10.51 3.86 0.07
C ILE A 36 -9.35 4.64 -0.55
N ALA A 37 -9.62 5.57 -1.47
CA ALA A 37 -8.59 6.38 -2.10
C ALA A 37 -7.83 7.24 -1.07
N ASP A 38 -8.54 7.89 -0.15
CA ASP A 38 -7.96 8.74 0.89
C ASP A 38 -7.08 7.92 1.84
N VAL A 39 -7.55 6.74 2.25
CA VAL A 39 -6.79 5.89 3.17
C VAL A 39 -5.60 5.24 2.47
N LEU A 40 -5.74 4.79 1.23
CA LEU A 40 -4.62 4.30 0.42
C LEU A 40 -3.54 5.37 0.24
N PHE A 41 -3.97 6.61 0.00
CA PHE A 41 -3.07 7.74 -0.06
C PHE A 41 -2.32 7.93 1.26
N ASN A 42 -3.01 7.96 2.40
CA ASN A 42 -2.40 8.12 3.72
C ASN A 42 -1.41 7.00 4.04
N PHE A 43 -1.76 5.76 3.69
CA PHE A 43 -0.87 4.61 3.81
C PHE A 43 0.42 4.81 3.00
N ALA A 44 0.29 5.09 1.70
CA ALA A 44 1.45 5.22 0.81
C ALA A 44 2.37 6.39 1.21
N VAL A 45 1.79 7.54 1.58
CA VAL A 45 2.54 8.70 2.08
C VAL A 45 3.29 8.37 3.37
N THR A 46 2.62 7.73 4.34
CA THR A 46 3.24 7.35 5.61
C THR A 46 4.36 6.34 5.39
N ALA A 47 4.12 5.33 4.54
CA ALA A 47 5.12 4.31 4.23
C ALA A 47 6.34 4.89 3.50
N TYR A 48 6.14 5.84 2.58
CA TYR A 48 7.26 6.47 1.87
C TYR A 48 8.05 7.43 2.76
N HIS A 49 7.41 8.17 3.65
CA HIS A 49 8.09 9.07 4.58
C HIS A 49 8.99 8.33 5.58
N LEU A 50 8.79 7.04 5.80
CA LEU A 50 9.67 6.23 6.67
C LEU A 50 11.14 6.30 6.21
N LYS A 51 11.40 6.45 4.91
CA LYS A 51 12.74 6.64 4.38
C LYS A 51 13.44 7.87 4.98
N ASP A 52 12.71 8.98 5.14
CA ASP A 52 13.31 10.23 5.64
C ASP A 52 13.71 10.08 7.10
N TRP A 53 12.89 9.39 7.88
CA TRP A 53 13.19 9.05 9.27
C TRP A 53 14.40 8.11 9.38
N LEU A 54 14.46 7.08 8.53
CA LEU A 54 15.60 6.17 8.45
C LEU A 54 16.87 6.92 8.05
N LYS A 55 16.80 7.80 7.05
CA LYS A 55 17.96 8.61 6.63
C LYS A 55 18.46 9.53 7.73
N GLN A 56 17.57 10.14 8.51
CA GLN A 56 17.94 10.97 9.66
C GLN A 56 18.50 10.17 10.81
N SER A 57 18.08 8.92 10.98
CA SER A 57 18.55 7.98 12.01
C SER A 57 19.70 7.11 11.53
N ALA A 58 20.26 7.38 10.35
CA ALA A 58 21.38 6.62 9.81
C ALA A 58 22.56 6.59 10.79
N SER A 59 23.18 5.44 10.91
CA SER A 59 24.25 5.16 11.86
C SER A 59 25.38 4.40 11.18
N ALA A 60 26.33 3.88 11.95
CA ALA A 60 27.37 2.99 11.42
C ALA A 60 26.79 1.70 10.79
N SER A 61 25.56 1.32 11.13
CA SER A 61 24.95 0.09 10.61
C SER A 61 24.44 0.24 9.17
N TYR A 62 23.96 1.40 8.78
CA TYR A 62 23.47 1.69 7.41
C TYR A 62 23.60 3.16 7.06
N SER A 63 23.68 3.44 5.77
CA SER A 63 23.80 4.80 5.23
C SER A 63 22.50 5.27 4.56
N PRO A 64 22.30 6.59 4.38
CA PRO A 64 21.18 7.13 3.61
C PRO A 64 21.08 6.56 2.19
N ASN A 65 22.21 6.28 1.54
CA ASN A 65 22.24 5.71 0.19
C ASN A 65 21.72 4.27 0.15
N GLN A 66 21.93 3.49 1.22
CA GLN A 66 21.39 2.14 1.32
C GLN A 66 19.86 2.14 1.48
N VAL A 67 19.30 3.13 2.16
CA VAL A 67 17.83 3.33 2.22
C VAL A 67 17.26 3.61 0.83
N GLU A 68 17.88 4.52 0.08
CA GLU A 68 17.44 4.81 -1.29
C GLU A 68 17.59 3.60 -2.21
N ALA A 69 18.75 2.91 -2.16
CA ALA A 69 18.97 1.70 -2.95
C ALA A 69 17.95 0.59 -2.65
N TYR A 70 17.57 0.46 -1.38
CA TYR A 70 16.55 -0.51 -0.96
C TYR A 70 15.17 -0.19 -1.57
N ILE A 71 14.78 1.09 -1.57
CA ILE A 71 13.54 1.53 -2.20
C ILE A 71 13.58 1.30 -3.71
N GLU A 72 14.69 1.63 -4.37
CA GLU A 72 14.83 1.41 -5.81
C GLU A 72 14.79 -0.07 -6.21
N ALA A 73 15.22 -0.97 -5.34
CA ALA A 73 15.17 -2.41 -5.58
C ALA A 73 13.76 -3.00 -5.42
N ASP A 74 12.86 -2.34 -4.67
CA ASP A 74 11.52 -2.85 -4.36
C ASP A 74 10.44 -2.08 -5.11
N LYS A 75 9.66 -2.78 -5.93
CA LYS A 75 8.63 -2.15 -6.78
C LYS A 75 7.48 -1.56 -5.98
N CYS A 76 7.05 -2.20 -4.88
CA CYS A 76 5.95 -1.68 -4.07
C CYS A 76 6.37 -0.43 -3.29
N LEU A 77 7.63 -0.34 -2.84
CA LEU A 77 8.16 0.89 -2.24
C LEU A 77 8.28 2.02 -3.26
N ARG A 78 8.66 1.71 -4.52
CA ARG A 78 8.60 2.70 -5.61
C ARG A 78 7.18 3.16 -5.91
N LEU A 79 6.18 2.26 -5.89
CA LEU A 79 4.77 2.64 -6.04
C LEU A 79 4.30 3.59 -4.92
N CYS A 80 4.71 3.37 -3.66
CA CYS A 80 4.45 4.31 -2.57
C CYS A 80 5.02 5.71 -2.88
N ARG A 81 6.26 5.78 -3.40
CA ARG A 81 6.88 7.03 -3.84
C ARG A 81 6.02 7.74 -4.89
N GLU A 82 5.57 7.02 -5.90
CA GLU A 82 4.79 7.59 -7.00
C GLU A 82 3.43 8.12 -6.51
N ILE A 83 2.73 7.36 -5.68
CA ILE A 83 1.47 7.81 -5.07
C ILE A 83 1.71 9.07 -4.22
N CYS A 84 2.76 9.09 -3.41
CA CYS A 84 3.14 10.24 -2.60
C CYS A 84 3.48 11.47 -3.46
N ASN A 85 4.19 11.28 -4.58
CA ASN A 85 4.57 12.36 -5.48
C ASN A 85 3.39 12.87 -6.33
N ALA A 86 2.52 11.99 -6.78
CA ALA A 86 1.31 12.36 -7.53
C ALA A 86 0.42 13.33 -6.74
N SER A 87 0.39 13.19 -5.42
CA SER A 87 -0.39 14.06 -4.54
C SER A 87 0.16 15.48 -4.42
N LYS A 88 1.48 15.65 -4.54
CA LYS A 88 2.11 16.97 -4.46
C LYS A 88 1.95 17.78 -5.75
N HIS A 89 1.71 17.10 -6.85
CA HIS A 89 1.66 17.71 -8.18
C HIS A 89 0.41 17.22 -8.91
N GLN A 90 -0.49 18.13 -9.23
CA GLN A 90 -1.70 17.83 -10.03
C GLN A 90 -1.36 17.20 -11.41
N LYS A 91 -0.11 17.39 -11.88
CA LYS A 91 0.48 16.71 -13.03
C LYS A 91 1.96 16.48 -12.76
N LEU A 92 2.38 15.22 -12.76
CA LEU A 92 3.81 14.89 -12.72
C LEU A 92 4.50 15.43 -13.97
N LYS A 93 5.54 16.25 -13.80
CA LYS A 93 6.31 16.87 -14.89
C LYS A 93 7.35 15.93 -15.52
N SER A 94 7.58 14.74 -14.92
CA SER A 94 8.56 13.78 -15.42
C SER A 94 7.94 12.40 -15.64
N VAL A 95 8.34 11.74 -16.71
CA VAL A 95 7.74 10.52 -17.28
C VAL A 95 8.15 9.22 -16.54
N SER A 96 8.74 9.29 -15.37
CA SER A 96 9.12 8.10 -14.61
C SER A 96 8.09 7.80 -13.53
N THR A 97 6.89 7.40 -13.95
CA THR A 97 5.84 7.02 -13.01
C THR A 97 5.69 5.50 -12.99
N GLU A 98 5.89 4.89 -11.82
CA GLU A 98 5.64 3.48 -11.59
C GLU A 98 4.12 3.20 -11.47
N ALA A 99 3.36 4.14 -10.89
CA ALA A 99 1.91 4.03 -10.77
C ALA A 99 1.19 4.80 -11.89
N ARG A 100 0.29 4.13 -12.57
CA ARG A 100 -0.54 4.70 -13.64
C ARG A 100 -1.94 5.09 -13.16
N ASP A 101 -2.56 4.22 -12.39
CA ASP A 101 -3.96 4.39 -12.00
C ASP A 101 -4.30 3.52 -10.78
N VAL A 102 -5.41 3.85 -10.13
CA VAL A 102 -6.05 3.00 -9.13
C VAL A 102 -7.41 2.61 -9.66
N THR A 103 -7.59 1.33 -9.95
CA THR A 103 -8.84 0.82 -10.52
C THR A 103 -9.72 0.19 -9.43
N PHE A 104 -11.00 0.45 -9.52
CA PHE A 104 -12.02 -0.12 -8.66
C PHE A 104 -12.93 -1.02 -9.49
N SER A 105 -12.96 -2.30 -9.18
CA SER A 105 -13.83 -3.25 -9.86
C SER A 105 -14.69 -4.01 -8.85
N ALA A 106 -15.99 -4.10 -9.13
CA ALA A 106 -16.88 -5.02 -8.46
C ALA A 106 -17.02 -6.25 -9.35
N THR A 107 -16.54 -7.40 -8.91
CA THR A 107 -16.72 -8.65 -9.63
C THR A 107 -17.93 -9.37 -9.03
N GLY A 108 -19.02 -9.40 -9.76
CA GLY A 108 -20.13 -10.31 -9.46
C GLY A 108 -19.73 -11.71 -9.86
N THR A 109 -19.71 -12.66 -8.95
CA THR A 109 -19.60 -14.06 -9.31
C THR A 109 -20.97 -14.49 -9.83
N PHE A 110 -21.07 -14.79 -11.13
CA PHE A 110 -22.25 -15.47 -11.66
C PHE A 110 -22.12 -16.94 -11.25
N VAL A 111 -22.95 -17.39 -10.34
CA VAL A 111 -23.11 -18.82 -10.10
C VAL A 111 -23.81 -19.38 -11.31
N VAL A 112 -23.13 -20.23 -12.06
CA VAL A 112 -23.78 -21.09 -13.05
C VAL A 112 -24.57 -22.11 -12.25
N ALA A 113 -25.89 -21.93 -12.16
CA ALA A 113 -26.76 -22.94 -11.60
C ALA A 113 -26.67 -24.20 -12.51
N SER A 114 -26.15 -25.26 -11.98
CA SER A 114 -26.34 -26.58 -12.62
C SER A 114 -27.83 -26.91 -12.52
N ILE A 115 -28.52 -26.89 -13.63
CA ILE A 115 -29.93 -27.27 -13.69
C ILE A 115 -29.98 -28.80 -13.69
N ASP A 116 -30.24 -29.38 -12.53
CA ASP A 116 -30.75 -30.75 -12.45
C ASP A 116 -32.25 -30.65 -12.73
N PRO A 117 -32.79 -31.43 -13.68
CA PRO A 117 -34.21 -31.37 -14.02
C PRO A 117 -35.16 -31.67 -12.87
N ASN A 118 -34.67 -32.24 -11.78
CA ASN A 118 -35.48 -32.67 -10.63
C ASN A 118 -35.22 -31.88 -9.34
N ASP A 119 -34.23 -31.00 -9.31
CA ASP A 119 -33.96 -30.18 -8.11
C ASP A 119 -33.26 -28.87 -8.48
N VAL A 120 -34.04 -27.79 -8.49
CA VAL A 120 -33.51 -26.42 -8.72
C VAL A 120 -33.10 -25.86 -7.38
N LYS A 121 -31.88 -26.10 -6.95
CA LYS A 121 -31.26 -25.34 -5.87
C LYS A 121 -30.56 -24.13 -6.43
N LEU A 122 -31.14 -22.98 -6.22
CA LEU A 122 -30.48 -21.70 -6.36
C LEU A 122 -29.61 -21.46 -5.12
N GLU A 123 -28.39 -21.93 -5.13
CA GLU A 123 -27.39 -21.48 -4.18
C GLU A 123 -26.81 -20.17 -4.68
N SER A 124 -27.38 -19.07 -4.22
CA SER A 124 -26.89 -17.73 -4.45
C SER A 124 -25.82 -17.40 -3.41
N GLU A 125 -24.61 -17.83 -3.61
CA GLU A 125 -23.45 -17.22 -2.96
C GLU A 125 -22.92 -16.07 -3.83
N THR A 126 -23.63 -14.96 -3.83
CA THR A 126 -23.12 -13.72 -4.37
C THR A 126 -22.60 -12.85 -3.24
N SER A 127 -21.37 -13.08 -2.86
CA SER A 127 -20.57 -12.00 -2.28
C SER A 127 -19.92 -11.25 -3.43
N PRO A 128 -20.39 -10.05 -3.79
CA PRO A 128 -19.68 -9.23 -4.77
C PRO A 128 -18.31 -8.90 -4.17
N SER A 129 -17.25 -9.52 -4.67
CA SER A 129 -15.90 -9.17 -4.25
C SER A 129 -15.54 -7.82 -4.87
N PHE A 130 -15.54 -6.81 -4.03
CA PHE A 130 -15.05 -5.49 -4.41
C PHE A 130 -13.53 -5.54 -4.40
N GLN A 131 -12.92 -5.35 -5.56
CA GLN A 131 -11.47 -5.39 -5.73
C GLN A 131 -10.95 -3.99 -6.06
N VAL A 132 -9.90 -3.60 -5.37
CA VAL A 132 -9.15 -2.38 -5.66
C VAL A 132 -7.74 -2.75 -6.07
N LYS A 133 -7.32 -2.26 -7.24
CA LYS A 133 -6.02 -2.59 -7.83
C LYS A 133 -5.25 -1.32 -8.17
N ILE A 134 -3.98 -1.30 -7.82
CA ILE A 134 -3.03 -0.33 -8.33
C ILE A 134 -2.52 -0.84 -9.66
N VAL A 135 -2.63 -0.03 -10.70
CA VAL A 135 -2.10 -0.33 -12.04
C VAL A 135 -0.79 0.40 -12.22
N ALA A 136 0.29 -0.35 -12.38
CA ALA A 136 1.60 0.22 -12.67
C ALA A 136 1.71 0.61 -14.16
N PHE A 137 2.69 1.43 -14.49
CA PHE A 137 2.89 1.92 -15.86
C PHE A 137 3.20 0.81 -16.87
N ASP A 138 3.87 -0.26 -16.43
CA ASP A 138 4.15 -1.46 -17.25
C ASP A 138 2.92 -2.38 -17.43
N GLY A 139 1.76 -1.98 -16.89
CA GLY A 139 0.51 -2.75 -16.95
C GLY A 139 0.35 -3.80 -15.86
N SER A 140 1.35 -4.02 -14.99
CA SER A 140 1.19 -4.91 -13.84
C SER A 140 0.14 -4.36 -12.86
N ARG A 141 -0.56 -5.26 -12.19
CA ARG A 141 -1.67 -4.95 -11.29
C ARG A 141 -1.42 -5.55 -9.92
N TYR A 142 -1.63 -4.77 -8.89
CA TYR A 142 -1.44 -5.15 -7.50
C TYR A 142 -2.77 -5.00 -6.76
N GLU A 143 -3.25 -6.06 -6.16
CA GLU A 143 -4.33 -5.97 -5.17
C GLU A 143 -3.87 -5.08 -4.02
N VAL A 144 -4.71 -4.16 -3.58
CA VAL A 144 -4.33 -3.16 -2.58
C VAL A 144 -3.92 -3.78 -1.25
N ASN A 145 -4.59 -4.87 -0.83
CA ASN A 145 -4.22 -5.59 0.39
C ASN A 145 -2.84 -6.25 0.30
N GLU A 146 -2.56 -6.92 -0.84
CA GLU A 146 -1.27 -7.57 -1.10
C GLU A 146 -0.15 -6.53 -1.20
N PHE A 147 -0.42 -5.42 -1.88
CA PHE A 147 0.49 -4.29 -1.95
C PHE A 147 0.84 -3.75 -0.56
N ALA A 148 -0.16 -3.50 0.29
CA ALA A 148 0.07 -2.95 1.63
C ALA A 148 0.83 -3.93 2.53
N ALA A 149 0.50 -5.22 2.46
CA ALA A 149 1.22 -6.27 3.20
C ALA A 149 2.69 -6.37 2.75
N HIS A 150 2.93 -6.32 1.43
CA HIS A 150 4.30 -6.34 0.89
C HIS A 150 5.12 -5.14 1.36
N VAL A 151 4.55 -3.93 1.32
CA VAL A 151 5.22 -2.69 1.77
C VAL A 151 5.66 -2.79 3.23
N ILE A 152 4.79 -3.31 4.10
CA ILE A 152 5.13 -3.50 5.52
C ILE A 152 6.24 -4.54 5.66
N LEU A 153 6.11 -5.69 4.99
CA LEU A 153 7.13 -6.74 5.03
C LEU A 153 8.50 -6.23 4.55
N ALA A 154 8.52 -5.46 3.46
CA ALA A 154 9.75 -4.86 2.95
C ALA A 154 10.43 -3.97 4.00
N TRP A 155 9.68 -3.10 4.67
CA TRP A 155 10.25 -2.27 5.72
C TRP A 155 10.69 -3.08 6.94
N GLU A 156 9.93 -4.10 7.35
CA GLU A 156 10.32 -5.00 8.44
C GLU A 156 11.63 -5.74 8.12
N GLN A 157 11.80 -6.19 6.88
CA GLN A 157 13.04 -6.80 6.42
C GLN A 157 14.21 -5.82 6.47
N PHE A 158 14.01 -4.56 6.06
CA PHE A 158 15.02 -3.52 6.20
C PHE A 158 15.42 -3.35 7.67
N PHE A 159 14.45 -3.22 8.58
CA PHE A 159 14.72 -3.09 10.03
C PHE A 159 15.47 -4.30 10.60
N GLY A 160 15.11 -5.51 10.18
CA GLY A 160 15.77 -6.74 10.58
C GLY A 160 17.19 -6.83 10.05
N GLN A 161 17.39 -6.52 8.76
CA GLN A 161 18.71 -6.57 8.10
C GLN A 161 19.73 -5.64 8.76
N TRP A 162 19.30 -4.48 9.22
CA TRP A 162 20.18 -3.45 9.78
C TRP A 162 20.14 -3.36 11.30
N GLY A 163 19.47 -4.30 11.97
CA GLY A 163 19.43 -4.35 13.44
C GLY A 163 18.85 -3.07 14.07
N ILE A 164 17.90 -2.41 13.39
CA ILE A 164 17.28 -1.20 13.90
C ILE A 164 16.38 -1.60 15.08
N ALA A 165 16.80 -1.18 16.29
CA ALA A 165 16.24 -1.65 17.55
C ALA A 165 14.71 -1.56 17.63
N GLN A 166 14.15 -2.56 18.31
CA GLN A 166 12.72 -2.63 18.65
C GLN A 166 12.31 -1.56 19.64
#